data_d5abd2f0cafa1ef079548a0b6790d6f5
#
_entry.id   d5abd2f0cafa1ef079548a0b6790d6f5
#
_cell.length_a   1.000
_cell.length_b   1.000
_cell.length_c   1.000
_cell.angle_alpha   90.00
_cell.angle_beta   90.00
_cell.angle_gamma   90.00
#
_symmetry.space_group_name_H-M   'P 1'
#
loop_
_entity.id
_entity.type
_entity.pdbx_description
1 polymer ?
#
loop_
_entity_poly.entity_id
_entity_poly.type
_entity_poly.pdbx_seq_one_letter_code
_entity_poly.pdbx_strand_id
1 'polypeptide(L)'
;MDINFELYKVFYYVSKSLSFSEASEELFITQSAVSQSIKLLEEKLKCQLFFRNTKKVKLTREGEVLFGHIEQAFNFIKSGERILEEMNSLNQGEIRIGASDTICKYYLMPYIKSFNHAYPNIKIHVTNRTSPRCIELLRKGSVDLSVINIPEKFNYSNIKVKNTQRVRDVFIANENFKGLKDRKVSLKELESYPLIVLERNSTTREFFDNLMAKHEVSIKPEIELGSVDILMEMTKIGLGIAFAPEECVKPELSKGDIFIIDIKEEIPDRNLGFVIHSNIPLPLAASKFVELLEGKL
;
A
#
# COMPACT_ATOMS: atom_id res chain seq x y z
N MET A 1 -6.09 -0.80 -35.07
CA MET A 1 -4.71 -0.38 -35.36
C MET A 1 -3.84 -1.62 -35.27
N ASP A 2 -3.13 -1.95 -36.31
CA ASP A 2 -2.22 -3.10 -36.32
C ASP A 2 -0.79 -2.61 -35.96
N ILE A 3 -0.57 -2.39 -34.65
CA ILE A 3 0.73 -1.99 -34.12
C ILE A 3 1.39 -3.23 -33.51
N ASN A 4 2.60 -3.56 -33.97
CA ASN A 4 3.36 -4.68 -33.45
C ASN A 4 3.60 -4.51 -31.95
N PHE A 5 3.31 -5.56 -31.18
CA PHE A 5 3.43 -5.56 -29.71
C PHE A 5 4.88 -5.33 -29.22
N GLU A 6 5.89 -5.72 -30.01
CA GLU A 6 7.29 -5.45 -29.68
C GLU A 6 7.59 -3.93 -29.52
N LEU A 7 6.87 -3.05 -30.24
CA LEU A 7 7.05 -1.61 -30.08
C LEU A 7 6.57 -1.14 -28.69
N TYR A 8 5.47 -1.72 -28.19
CA TYR A 8 4.99 -1.43 -26.84
C TYR A 8 5.94 -1.99 -25.77
N LYS A 9 6.58 -3.15 -26.05
CA LYS A 9 7.59 -3.72 -25.16
C LYS A 9 8.80 -2.77 -25.04
N VAL A 10 9.32 -2.28 -26.13
CA VAL A 10 10.43 -1.30 -26.12
C VAL A 10 10.00 -0.03 -25.37
N PHE A 11 8.80 0.48 -25.64
CA PHE A 11 8.26 1.65 -24.95
C PHE A 11 8.16 1.42 -23.43
N TYR A 12 7.69 0.24 -22.99
CA TYR A 12 7.63 -0.12 -21.57
C TYR A 12 8.99 0.00 -20.88
N TYR A 13 10.03 -0.61 -21.47
CA TYR A 13 11.37 -0.60 -20.88
C TYR A 13 11.98 0.80 -20.81
N VAL A 14 11.87 1.60 -21.90
CA VAL A 14 12.35 2.99 -21.90
C VAL A 14 11.59 3.85 -20.87
N SER A 15 10.28 3.65 -20.75
CA SER A 15 9.45 4.42 -19.81
C SER A 15 9.74 4.06 -18.35
N LYS A 16 10.06 2.80 -18.07
CA LYS A 16 10.37 2.29 -16.73
C LYS A 16 11.73 2.79 -16.22
N SER A 17 12.76 2.76 -17.07
CA SER A 17 14.12 3.20 -16.71
C SER A 17 14.34 4.71 -16.92
N LEU A 18 13.49 5.35 -17.74
CA LEU A 18 13.71 6.70 -18.27
C LEU A 18 15.10 6.85 -18.94
N SER A 19 15.57 5.77 -19.59
CA SER A 19 16.88 5.64 -20.20
C SER A 19 16.83 4.73 -21.43
N PHE A 20 17.22 5.25 -22.59
CA PHE A 20 17.33 4.47 -23.82
C PHE A 20 18.48 3.45 -23.75
N SER A 21 19.55 3.79 -23.05
CA SER A 21 20.72 2.90 -22.87
C SER A 21 20.36 1.70 -21.97
N GLU A 22 19.79 1.95 -20.79
CA GLU A 22 19.38 0.88 -19.89
C GLU A 22 18.32 -0.02 -20.54
N ALA A 23 17.36 0.56 -21.26
CA ALA A 23 16.37 -0.23 -21.99
C ALA A 23 17.02 -1.11 -23.09
N SER A 24 18.07 -0.62 -23.76
CA SER A 24 18.79 -1.40 -24.77
C SER A 24 19.53 -2.59 -24.15
N GLU A 25 20.12 -2.41 -22.98
CA GLU A 25 20.78 -3.48 -22.22
C GLU A 25 19.77 -4.54 -21.75
N GLU A 26 18.63 -4.11 -21.14
CA GLU A 26 17.57 -5.03 -20.67
C GLU A 26 16.94 -5.82 -21.84
N LEU A 27 16.85 -5.23 -23.03
CA LEU A 27 16.24 -5.86 -24.22
C LEU A 27 17.25 -6.63 -25.09
N PHE A 28 18.55 -6.56 -24.79
CA PHE A 28 19.63 -7.15 -25.56
C PHE A 28 19.64 -6.69 -27.05
N ILE A 29 19.35 -5.40 -27.29
CA ILE A 29 19.37 -4.77 -28.61
C ILE A 29 20.19 -3.49 -28.58
N THR A 30 20.48 -2.90 -29.74
CA THR A 30 21.24 -1.63 -29.81
C THR A 30 20.36 -0.43 -29.39
N GLN A 31 20.96 0.60 -28.82
CA GLN A 31 20.27 1.85 -28.49
C GLN A 31 19.63 2.50 -29.71
N SER A 32 20.25 2.37 -30.89
CA SER A 32 19.68 2.84 -32.16
C SER A 32 18.39 2.12 -32.53
N ALA A 33 18.32 0.79 -32.29
CA ALA A 33 17.11 0.01 -32.52
C ALA A 33 15.99 0.41 -31.53
N VAL A 34 16.33 0.67 -30.27
CA VAL A 34 15.38 1.22 -29.28
C VAL A 34 14.82 2.57 -29.77
N SER A 35 15.69 3.49 -30.20
CA SER A 35 15.28 4.81 -30.71
C SER A 35 14.38 4.71 -31.93
N GLN A 36 14.71 3.83 -32.89
CA GLN A 36 13.88 3.57 -34.07
C GLN A 36 12.52 2.99 -33.72
N SER A 37 12.47 2.04 -32.79
CA SER A 37 11.22 1.43 -32.31
C SER A 37 10.29 2.47 -31.66
N ILE A 38 10.83 3.35 -30.83
CA ILE A 38 10.05 4.43 -30.21
C ILE A 38 9.54 5.40 -31.29
N LYS A 39 10.41 5.81 -32.22
CA LYS A 39 9.99 6.69 -33.31
C LYS A 39 8.87 6.07 -34.15
N LEU A 40 8.98 4.80 -34.49
CA LEU A 40 7.95 4.08 -35.25
C LEU A 40 6.64 3.98 -34.48
N LEU A 41 6.69 3.77 -33.15
CA LEU A 41 5.49 3.77 -32.30
C LEU A 41 4.82 5.14 -32.27
N GLU A 42 5.60 6.23 -32.09
CA GLU A 42 5.11 7.61 -32.13
C GLU A 42 4.48 7.96 -33.47
N GLU A 43 5.08 7.55 -34.58
CA GLU A 43 4.55 7.74 -35.95
C GLU A 43 3.19 7.01 -36.12
N LYS A 44 3.10 5.75 -35.67
CA LYS A 44 1.86 4.97 -35.75
C LYS A 44 0.75 5.51 -34.84
N LEU A 45 1.09 6.01 -33.66
CA LEU A 45 0.15 6.63 -32.72
C LEU A 45 -0.15 8.10 -33.04
N LYS A 46 0.63 8.72 -33.94
CA LYS A 46 0.55 10.14 -34.34
C LYS A 46 0.70 11.10 -33.16
N CYS A 47 1.48 10.74 -32.16
CA CYS A 47 1.80 11.59 -31.01
C CYS A 47 3.22 11.31 -30.52
N GLN A 48 3.81 12.28 -29.83
CA GLN A 48 5.09 12.12 -29.16
C GLN A 48 4.86 11.50 -27.77
N LEU A 49 5.68 10.52 -27.42
CA LEU A 49 5.61 9.83 -26.14
C LEU A 49 6.70 10.30 -25.18
N PHE A 50 7.81 10.84 -25.73
CA PHE A 50 8.92 11.39 -24.98
C PHE A 50 9.27 12.80 -25.43
N PHE A 51 9.70 13.65 -24.50
CA PHE A 51 10.25 14.95 -24.83
C PHE A 51 11.62 14.79 -25.50
N ARG A 52 11.81 15.39 -26.69
CA ARG A 52 13.04 15.24 -27.48
C ARG A 52 14.18 16.18 -27.08
N ASN A 53 13.88 17.29 -26.39
CA ASN A 53 14.83 18.39 -26.18
C ASN A 53 15.25 18.54 -24.71
N THR A 54 15.29 17.47 -23.95
CA THR A 54 15.69 17.51 -22.53
C THR A 54 16.97 16.71 -22.31
N LYS A 55 17.84 17.20 -21.41
CA LYS A 55 19.03 16.45 -20.97
C LYS A 55 18.68 15.12 -20.27
N LYS A 56 17.41 14.94 -19.88
CA LYS A 56 16.89 13.72 -19.25
C LYS A 56 15.67 13.23 -20.01
N VAL A 57 15.57 11.93 -20.22
CA VAL A 57 14.38 11.31 -20.81
C VAL A 57 13.18 11.55 -19.89
N LYS A 58 12.10 12.09 -20.47
CA LYS A 58 10.83 12.33 -19.76
C LYS A 58 9.68 11.96 -20.67
N LEU A 59 8.64 11.38 -20.08
CA LEU A 59 7.38 11.13 -20.78
C LEU A 59 6.63 12.44 -21.06
N THR A 60 5.96 12.50 -22.20
CA THR A 60 4.89 13.48 -22.45
C THR A 60 3.62 13.05 -21.68
N ARG A 61 2.58 13.88 -21.68
CA ARG A 61 1.27 13.52 -21.13
C ARG A 61 0.69 12.28 -21.82
N GLU A 62 0.81 12.21 -23.14
CA GLU A 62 0.41 11.06 -23.95
C GLU A 62 1.22 9.82 -23.58
N GLY A 63 2.53 9.98 -23.36
CA GLY A 63 3.42 8.92 -22.90
C GLY A 63 3.04 8.41 -21.51
N GLU A 64 2.72 9.29 -20.56
CA GLU A 64 2.27 8.91 -19.22
C GLU A 64 0.96 8.11 -19.27
N VAL A 65 0.00 8.54 -20.06
CA VAL A 65 -1.28 7.84 -20.26
C VAL A 65 -1.04 6.45 -20.84
N LEU A 66 -0.27 6.36 -21.92
CA LEU A 66 0.06 5.09 -22.56
C LEU A 66 0.82 4.17 -21.61
N PHE A 67 1.82 4.70 -20.89
CA PHE A 67 2.62 3.92 -19.95
C PHE A 67 1.76 3.30 -18.85
N GLY A 68 0.78 4.03 -18.30
CA GLY A 68 -0.14 3.48 -17.31
C GLY A 68 -0.91 2.24 -17.79
N HIS A 69 -1.31 2.19 -19.06
CA HIS A 69 -1.96 1.02 -19.65
C HIS A 69 -0.98 -0.10 -19.98
N ILE A 70 0.18 0.23 -20.55
CA ILE A 70 1.19 -0.76 -20.95
C ILE A 70 1.82 -1.41 -19.72
N GLU A 71 2.13 -0.65 -18.67
CA GLU A 71 2.64 -1.19 -17.40
C GLU A 71 1.71 -2.26 -16.83
N GLN A 72 0.41 -1.98 -16.83
CA GLN A 72 -0.61 -2.91 -16.35
C GLN A 72 -0.66 -4.18 -17.22
N ALA A 73 -0.67 -4.04 -18.54
CA ALA A 73 -0.67 -5.18 -19.45
C ALA A 73 0.56 -6.09 -19.26
N PHE A 74 1.75 -5.50 -19.15
CA PHE A 74 2.99 -6.25 -18.90
C PHE A 74 3.00 -6.95 -17.55
N ASN A 75 2.51 -6.31 -16.51
CA ASN A 75 2.41 -6.94 -15.19
C ASN A 75 1.50 -8.18 -15.22
N PHE A 76 0.38 -8.12 -15.94
CA PHE A 76 -0.52 -9.27 -16.08
C PHE A 76 0.07 -10.39 -16.93
N ILE A 77 0.79 -10.08 -18.01
CA ILE A 77 1.51 -11.09 -18.81
C ILE A 77 2.54 -11.79 -17.92
N LYS A 78 3.39 -11.06 -17.20
CA LYS A 78 4.38 -11.61 -16.28
C LYS A 78 3.75 -12.44 -15.15
N SER A 79 2.58 -12.04 -14.66
CA SER A 79 1.85 -12.84 -13.68
C SER A 79 1.39 -14.18 -14.28
N GLY A 80 0.93 -14.18 -15.54
CA GLY A 80 0.57 -15.41 -16.27
C GLY A 80 1.77 -16.33 -16.48
N GLU A 81 2.92 -15.78 -16.89
CA GLU A 81 4.18 -16.55 -17.03
C GLU A 81 4.57 -17.21 -15.70
N ARG A 82 4.53 -16.48 -14.58
CA ARG A 82 4.80 -17.04 -13.24
C ARG A 82 3.84 -18.17 -12.88
N ILE A 83 2.55 -18.04 -13.16
CA ILE A 83 1.57 -19.09 -12.89
C ILE A 83 1.96 -20.38 -13.63
N LEU A 84 2.37 -20.27 -14.90
CA LEU A 84 2.80 -21.42 -15.69
C LEU A 84 4.09 -22.05 -15.14
N GLU A 85 5.05 -21.25 -14.70
CA GLU A 85 6.27 -21.73 -14.04
C GLU A 85 5.96 -22.47 -12.73
N GLU A 86 5.07 -21.92 -11.89
CA GLU A 86 4.67 -22.51 -10.60
C GLU A 86 3.85 -23.80 -10.77
N MET A 87 3.11 -23.98 -11.88
CA MET A 87 2.39 -25.23 -12.18
C MET A 87 3.35 -26.42 -12.35
N ASN A 88 4.59 -26.18 -12.72
CA ASN A 88 5.60 -27.21 -12.93
C ASN A 88 6.39 -27.58 -11.66
N SER A 89 6.40 -26.74 -10.61
CA SER A 89 7.01 -27.05 -9.31
C SER A 89 6.53 -26.13 -8.19
N LEU A 90 5.91 -26.70 -7.17
CA LEU A 90 5.54 -26.03 -5.91
C LEU A 90 6.74 -25.58 -5.07
N ASN A 91 7.97 -25.92 -5.46
CA ASN A 91 9.17 -25.68 -4.67
C ASN A 91 9.89 -24.38 -5.01
N GLN A 92 9.44 -23.62 -5.99
CA GLN A 92 10.03 -22.35 -6.38
C GLN A 92 8.90 -21.40 -6.82
N GLY A 93 8.96 -20.17 -6.36
CA GLY A 93 7.97 -19.16 -6.71
C GLY A 93 8.18 -17.88 -5.93
N GLU A 94 7.29 -16.92 -6.13
CA GLU A 94 7.28 -15.67 -5.38
C GLU A 94 5.85 -15.24 -5.07
N ILE A 95 5.69 -14.54 -3.96
CA ILE A 95 4.46 -13.84 -3.61
C ILE A 95 4.74 -12.35 -3.46
N ARG A 96 3.89 -11.51 -4.04
CA ARG A 96 3.99 -10.05 -3.98
C ARG A 96 2.81 -9.50 -3.18
N ILE A 97 3.11 -8.92 -2.01
CA ILE A 97 2.11 -8.43 -1.05
C ILE A 97 2.21 -6.90 -0.96
N GLY A 98 1.08 -6.21 -1.09
CA GLY A 98 0.97 -4.79 -0.77
C GLY A 98 0.42 -4.61 0.64
N ALA A 99 1.12 -3.86 1.51
CA ALA A 99 0.63 -3.53 2.84
C ALA A 99 1.36 -2.33 3.42
N SER A 100 0.76 -1.59 4.38
CA SER A 100 1.50 -0.58 5.13
C SER A 100 2.47 -1.23 6.13
N ASP A 101 3.48 -0.47 6.59
CA ASP A 101 4.40 -0.90 7.63
C ASP A 101 3.68 -1.34 8.91
N THR A 102 2.68 -0.58 9.34
CA THR A 102 1.82 -0.91 10.47
C THR A 102 1.14 -2.28 10.31
N ILE A 103 0.51 -2.51 9.14
CA ILE A 103 -0.15 -3.78 8.84
C ILE A 103 0.88 -4.92 8.76
N CYS A 104 2.03 -4.67 8.15
CA CYS A 104 3.11 -5.66 8.11
C CYS A 104 3.54 -6.06 9.51
N LYS A 105 3.87 -5.09 10.37
CA LYS A 105 4.44 -5.30 11.69
C LYS A 105 3.44 -5.95 12.65
N TYR A 106 2.22 -5.43 12.71
CA TYR A 106 1.27 -5.79 13.78
C TYR A 106 0.24 -6.83 13.36
N TYR A 107 0.08 -7.09 12.05
CA TYR A 107 -0.87 -8.08 11.55
C TYR A 107 -0.21 -9.18 10.72
N LEU A 108 0.58 -8.85 9.69
CA LEU A 108 1.08 -9.85 8.74
C LEU A 108 2.25 -10.70 9.26
N MET A 109 3.03 -10.21 10.21
CA MET A 109 4.26 -10.89 10.66
C MET A 109 4.05 -12.34 11.11
N PRO A 110 3.00 -12.72 11.89
CA PRO A 110 2.72 -14.11 12.24
C PRO A 110 2.43 -14.99 11.00
N TYR A 111 1.67 -14.47 10.04
CA TYR A 111 1.33 -15.20 8.79
C TYR A 111 2.55 -15.37 7.91
N ILE A 112 3.39 -14.33 7.76
CA ILE A 112 4.66 -14.40 7.02
C ILE A 112 5.57 -15.46 7.63
N LYS A 113 5.69 -15.49 8.96
CA LYS A 113 6.49 -16.49 9.69
C LYS A 113 6.00 -17.91 9.40
N SER A 114 4.70 -18.14 9.54
CA SER A 114 4.08 -19.46 9.31
C SER A 114 4.24 -19.88 7.84
N PHE A 115 4.01 -18.96 6.91
CA PHE A 115 4.15 -19.21 5.48
C PHE A 115 5.60 -19.55 5.09
N ASN A 116 6.57 -18.78 5.56
CA ASN A 116 7.98 -19.04 5.30
C ASN A 116 8.46 -20.37 5.89
N HIS A 117 7.90 -20.78 7.04
CA HIS A 117 8.20 -22.08 7.62
C HIS A 117 7.62 -23.24 6.76
N ALA A 118 6.40 -23.08 6.26
CA ALA A 118 5.75 -24.09 5.41
C ALA A 118 6.33 -24.13 3.98
N TYR A 119 6.78 -22.99 3.46
CA TYR A 119 7.26 -22.84 2.07
C TYR A 119 8.58 -22.06 2.02
N PRO A 120 9.70 -22.62 2.51
CA PRO A 120 10.97 -21.88 2.72
C PRO A 120 11.63 -21.41 1.42
N ASN A 121 11.29 -22.01 0.29
CA ASN A 121 11.87 -21.66 -1.01
C ASN A 121 11.06 -20.61 -1.79
N ILE A 122 9.89 -20.18 -1.26
CA ILE A 122 9.08 -19.14 -1.88
C ILE A 122 9.60 -17.77 -1.44
N LYS A 123 9.92 -16.93 -2.42
CA LYS A 123 10.32 -15.54 -2.17
C LYS A 123 9.12 -14.69 -1.77
N ILE A 124 9.25 -13.89 -0.71
CA ILE A 124 8.21 -12.99 -0.24
C ILE A 124 8.64 -11.56 -0.53
N HIS A 125 7.90 -10.87 -1.40
CA HIS A 125 8.10 -9.46 -1.70
C HIS A 125 6.99 -8.64 -1.06
N VAL A 126 7.34 -7.76 -0.13
CA VAL A 126 6.39 -6.83 0.49
C VAL A 126 6.64 -5.43 -0.03
N THR A 127 5.63 -4.83 -0.66
CA THR A 127 5.64 -3.43 -1.07
C THR A 127 4.93 -2.59 -0.04
N ASN A 128 5.71 -1.79 0.69
CA ASN A 128 5.19 -0.97 1.77
C ASN A 128 4.61 0.35 1.23
N ARG A 129 3.28 0.51 1.29
CA ARG A 129 2.53 1.72 0.88
C ARG A 129 1.23 1.84 1.69
N THR A 130 0.62 3.04 1.68
CA THR A 130 -0.71 3.25 2.27
C THR A 130 -1.78 2.39 1.61
N SER A 131 -2.88 2.09 2.32
CA SER A 131 -3.96 1.21 1.80
C SER A 131 -4.51 1.65 0.44
N PRO A 132 -4.79 2.94 0.17
CA PRO A 132 -5.21 3.38 -1.17
C PRO A 132 -4.16 3.07 -2.24
N ARG A 133 -2.89 3.27 -1.92
CA ARG A 133 -1.80 2.99 -2.87
C ARG A 133 -1.60 1.50 -3.12
N CYS A 134 -1.80 0.66 -2.09
CA CYS A 134 -1.77 -0.80 -2.24
C CYS A 134 -2.89 -1.30 -3.16
N ILE A 135 -4.09 -0.69 -3.11
CA ILE A 135 -5.19 -0.99 -4.04
C ILE A 135 -4.79 -0.64 -5.49
N GLU A 136 -4.13 0.50 -5.71
CA GLU A 136 -3.64 0.87 -7.03
C GLU A 136 -2.59 -0.12 -7.56
N LEU A 137 -1.65 -0.55 -6.71
CA LEU A 137 -0.64 -1.56 -7.07
C LEU A 137 -1.30 -2.90 -7.45
N LEU A 138 -2.33 -3.31 -6.71
CA LEU A 138 -3.11 -4.51 -7.05
C LEU A 138 -3.81 -4.37 -8.40
N ARG A 139 -4.48 -3.25 -8.66
CA ARG A 139 -5.14 -2.96 -9.94
C ARG A 139 -4.17 -2.96 -11.12
N LYS A 140 -2.93 -2.53 -10.90
CA LYS A 140 -1.86 -2.54 -11.89
C LYS A 140 -1.19 -3.92 -12.05
N GLY A 141 -1.55 -4.92 -11.26
CA GLY A 141 -0.89 -6.23 -11.25
C GLY A 141 0.55 -6.19 -10.73
N SER A 142 0.94 -5.14 -10.02
CA SER A 142 2.28 -5.00 -9.41
C SER A 142 2.42 -5.84 -8.14
N VAL A 143 1.31 -6.18 -7.49
CA VAL A 143 1.21 -7.10 -6.35
C VAL A 143 0.10 -8.12 -6.60
N ASP A 144 0.20 -9.30 -5.99
CA ASP A 144 -0.74 -10.41 -6.16
C ASP A 144 -1.95 -10.25 -5.21
N LEU A 145 -1.70 -9.73 -4.03
CA LEU A 145 -2.72 -9.36 -3.05
C LEU A 145 -2.28 -8.13 -2.26
N SER A 146 -3.24 -7.48 -1.63
CA SER A 146 -2.91 -6.42 -0.66
C SER A 146 -3.70 -6.62 0.62
N VAL A 147 -3.05 -6.34 1.76
CA VAL A 147 -3.72 -6.28 3.07
C VAL A 147 -3.86 -4.82 3.46
N ILE A 148 -5.09 -4.40 3.71
CA ILE A 148 -5.47 -3.00 3.82
C ILE A 148 -6.46 -2.75 4.95
N ASN A 149 -6.46 -1.55 5.47
CA ASN A 149 -7.62 -1.02 6.17
C ASN A 149 -8.69 -0.73 5.12
N ILE A 150 -9.84 -1.39 5.24
CA ILE A 150 -10.92 -1.30 4.26
C ILE A 150 -11.66 0.02 4.46
N PRO A 151 -11.73 0.90 3.45
CA PRO A 151 -12.50 2.13 3.53
C PRO A 151 -14.00 1.84 3.68
N GLU A 152 -14.74 2.71 4.38
CA GLU A 152 -16.20 2.58 4.52
C GLU A 152 -16.91 2.50 3.16
N LYS A 153 -16.46 3.29 2.18
CA LYS A 153 -16.96 3.28 0.81
C LYS A 153 -15.99 2.52 -0.09
N PHE A 154 -15.95 1.20 0.04
CA PHE A 154 -15.17 0.37 -0.85
C PHE A 154 -15.99 0.02 -2.10
N ASN A 155 -15.69 0.67 -3.21
CA ASN A 155 -16.33 0.39 -4.49
C ASN A 155 -15.27 0.35 -5.61
N TYR A 156 -14.59 -0.77 -5.74
CA TYR A 156 -13.64 -1.00 -6.82
C TYR A 156 -14.13 -2.19 -7.67
N SER A 157 -14.45 -1.92 -8.93
CA SER A 157 -14.71 -2.98 -9.91
C SER A 157 -13.47 -3.88 -10.03
N ASN A 158 -13.69 -5.17 -10.19
CA ASN A 158 -12.64 -6.19 -10.36
C ASN A 158 -11.75 -6.44 -9.12
N ILE A 159 -12.17 -6.03 -7.92
CA ILE A 159 -11.48 -6.37 -6.68
C ILE A 159 -12.43 -7.12 -5.76
N LYS A 160 -11.99 -8.28 -5.27
CA LYS A 160 -12.65 -9.00 -4.18
C LYS A 160 -12.03 -8.59 -2.86
N VAL A 161 -12.91 -8.33 -1.88
CA VAL A 161 -12.52 -7.98 -0.50
C VAL A 161 -12.92 -9.11 0.41
N LYS A 162 -12.08 -9.41 1.39
CA LYS A 162 -12.41 -10.28 2.50
C LYS A 162 -11.95 -9.64 3.81
N ASN A 163 -12.90 -9.39 4.72
CA ASN A 163 -12.61 -8.92 6.06
C ASN A 163 -11.93 -10.03 6.87
N THR A 164 -10.90 -9.70 7.62
CA THR A 164 -10.16 -10.65 8.46
C THR A 164 -10.33 -10.33 9.95
N GLN A 165 -10.26 -9.04 10.32
CA GLN A 165 -10.47 -8.63 11.72
C GLN A 165 -10.97 -7.19 11.81
N ARG A 166 -11.48 -6.83 12.99
CA ARG A 166 -11.79 -5.45 13.37
C ARG A 166 -10.55 -4.77 13.94
N VAL A 167 -10.43 -3.49 13.71
CA VAL A 167 -9.37 -2.62 14.22
C VAL A 167 -10.02 -1.54 15.05
N ARG A 168 -9.74 -1.55 16.34
CA ARG A 168 -10.11 -0.48 17.26
C ARG A 168 -9.02 0.57 17.29
N ASP A 169 -9.39 1.83 17.19
CA ASP A 169 -8.47 2.96 17.34
C ASP A 169 -8.69 3.63 18.70
N VAL A 170 -7.61 4.13 19.29
CA VAL A 170 -7.62 4.74 20.61
C VAL A 170 -6.82 6.04 20.64
N PHE A 171 -7.20 6.94 21.54
CA PHE A 171 -6.37 8.08 21.91
C PHE A 171 -5.43 7.69 23.03
N ILE A 172 -4.17 8.07 22.89
CA ILE A 172 -3.12 7.76 23.86
C ILE A 172 -2.36 9.00 24.27
N ALA A 173 -1.86 8.99 25.49
CA ALA A 173 -1.03 10.05 26.03
C ALA A 173 -0.03 9.48 27.05
N ASN A 174 0.99 10.27 27.42
CA ASN A 174 1.90 9.97 28.50
C ASN A 174 1.55 10.73 29.80
N GLU A 175 2.33 10.52 30.85
CA GLU A 175 2.11 11.14 32.17
C GLU A 175 2.07 12.68 32.19
N ASN A 176 2.59 13.39 31.18
CA ASN A 176 2.44 14.84 31.06
C ASN A 176 0.97 15.26 30.94
N PHE A 177 0.12 14.37 30.45
CA PHE A 177 -1.32 14.55 30.26
C PHE A 177 -2.16 13.78 31.31
N LYS A 178 -1.59 13.44 32.48
CA LYS A 178 -2.26 12.66 33.53
C LYS A 178 -3.65 13.19 33.96
N GLY A 179 -3.93 14.48 33.74
CA GLY A 179 -5.26 15.05 33.98
C GLY A 179 -6.37 14.46 33.10
N LEU A 180 -6.02 13.69 32.05
CA LEU A 180 -6.95 12.97 31.19
C LEU A 180 -7.09 11.48 31.53
N LYS A 181 -6.28 11.00 32.49
CA LYS A 181 -6.28 9.59 32.94
C LYS A 181 -7.45 9.32 33.86
N ASP A 182 -7.96 8.11 33.83
CA ASP A 182 -8.99 7.57 34.73
C ASP A 182 -10.31 8.39 34.80
N ARG A 183 -10.62 9.11 33.73
CA ARG A 183 -11.89 9.82 33.54
C ARG A 183 -12.33 9.82 32.08
N LYS A 184 -13.62 10.03 31.86
CA LYS A 184 -14.17 10.20 30.51
C LYS A 184 -13.87 11.60 29.97
N VAL A 185 -13.27 11.66 28.78
CA VAL A 185 -12.89 12.86 28.07
C VAL A 185 -13.74 12.99 26.81
N SER A 186 -14.29 14.16 26.50
CA SER A 186 -14.99 14.37 25.23
C SER A 186 -14.01 14.67 24.10
N LEU A 187 -14.38 14.32 22.88
CA LEU A 187 -13.58 14.70 21.69
C LEU A 187 -13.39 16.21 21.60
N LYS A 188 -14.41 16.98 22.01
CA LYS A 188 -14.34 18.46 22.05
C LYS A 188 -13.27 18.98 23.01
N GLU A 189 -13.04 18.30 24.12
CA GLU A 189 -12.01 18.66 25.09
C GLU A 189 -10.60 18.52 24.50
N LEU A 190 -10.40 17.58 23.57
CA LEU A 190 -9.11 17.35 22.93
C LEU A 190 -8.65 18.54 22.06
N GLU A 191 -9.54 19.44 21.67
CA GLU A 191 -9.16 20.68 20.96
C GLU A 191 -8.18 21.57 21.75
N SER A 192 -8.14 21.41 23.09
CA SER A 192 -7.26 22.17 23.97
C SER A 192 -5.86 21.57 24.16
N TYR A 193 -5.58 20.45 23.51
CA TYR A 193 -4.32 19.72 23.66
C TYR A 193 -3.57 19.58 22.34
N PRO A 194 -2.24 19.51 22.37
CA PRO A 194 -1.46 19.22 21.19
C PRO A 194 -1.75 17.82 20.69
N LEU A 195 -2.06 17.67 19.40
CA LEU A 195 -2.37 16.38 18.78
C LEU A 195 -1.30 15.99 17.77
N ILE A 196 -0.97 14.71 17.82
CA ILE A 196 -0.05 14.03 16.89
C ILE A 196 -0.88 13.05 16.07
N VAL A 197 -0.91 13.19 14.76
CA VAL A 197 -1.72 12.36 13.88
C VAL A 197 -0.90 11.85 12.69
N LEU A 198 -1.42 10.82 12.04
CA LEU A 198 -0.82 10.36 10.80
C LEU A 198 -1.04 11.37 9.66
N GLU A 199 -0.14 11.36 8.68
CA GLU A 199 -0.21 12.21 7.50
C GLU A 199 -1.49 11.98 6.69
N ARG A 200 -1.89 12.98 5.93
CA ARG A 200 -2.98 12.88 4.96
C ARG A 200 -2.68 11.76 3.95
N ASN A 201 -3.70 11.17 3.34
CA ASN A 201 -3.63 10.01 2.45
C ASN A 201 -3.39 8.64 3.15
N SER A 202 -3.43 8.58 4.48
CA SER A 202 -3.57 7.31 5.20
C SER A 202 -5.03 7.06 5.58
N THR A 203 -5.48 5.80 5.51
CA THR A 203 -6.85 5.44 5.90
C THR A 203 -7.14 5.73 7.38
N THR A 204 -6.12 5.63 8.24
CA THR A 204 -6.26 5.98 9.67
C THR A 204 -6.49 7.48 9.86
N ARG A 205 -5.80 8.33 9.08
CA ARG A 205 -6.03 9.79 9.13
C ARG A 205 -7.40 10.16 8.57
N GLU A 206 -7.79 9.58 7.45
CA GLU A 206 -9.14 9.79 6.90
C GLU A 206 -10.23 9.42 7.91
N PHE A 207 -10.06 8.27 8.58
CA PHE A 207 -10.98 7.85 9.63
C PHE A 207 -11.00 8.84 10.80
N PHE A 208 -9.84 9.29 11.28
CA PHE A 208 -9.73 10.31 12.32
C PHE A 208 -10.44 11.62 11.93
N ASP A 209 -10.16 12.14 10.73
CA ASP A 209 -10.77 13.38 10.25
C ASP A 209 -12.30 13.26 10.14
N ASN A 210 -12.81 12.11 9.67
CA ASN A 210 -14.24 11.82 9.59
C ASN A 210 -14.89 11.71 10.98
N LEU A 211 -14.20 11.08 11.95
CA LEU A 211 -14.66 11.01 13.34
C LEU A 211 -14.80 12.40 13.95
N MET A 212 -13.78 13.26 13.78
CA MET A 212 -13.81 14.62 14.28
C MET A 212 -14.93 15.44 13.63
N ALA A 213 -15.07 15.36 12.31
CA ALA A 213 -16.11 16.07 11.56
C ALA A 213 -17.53 15.64 11.98
N LYS A 214 -17.74 14.33 12.22
CA LYS A 214 -19.03 13.79 12.69
C LYS A 214 -19.47 14.39 14.04
N HIS A 215 -18.52 14.71 14.89
CA HIS A 215 -18.77 15.28 16.23
C HIS A 215 -18.58 16.80 16.29
N GLU A 216 -18.47 17.47 15.13
CA GLU A 216 -18.28 18.94 15.01
C GLU A 216 -17.04 19.45 15.78
N VAL A 217 -15.99 18.62 15.83
CA VAL A 217 -14.72 18.93 16.50
C VAL A 217 -13.71 19.39 15.46
N SER A 218 -13.16 20.59 15.67
CA SER A 218 -12.15 21.18 14.77
C SER A 218 -10.76 21.03 15.36
N ILE A 219 -10.00 20.08 14.85
CA ILE A 219 -8.64 19.84 15.31
C ILE A 219 -7.62 20.35 14.30
N LYS A 220 -6.62 21.03 14.84
CA LYS A 220 -5.46 21.49 14.10
C LYS A 220 -4.24 20.74 14.68
N PRO A 221 -3.81 19.62 14.03
CA PRO A 221 -2.69 18.86 14.56
C PRO A 221 -1.42 19.69 14.60
N GLU A 222 -0.64 19.59 15.66
CA GLU A 222 0.69 20.19 15.77
C GLU A 222 1.75 19.36 15.03
N ILE A 223 1.56 18.04 14.97
CA ILE A 223 2.51 17.14 14.33
C ILE A 223 1.75 16.18 13.40
N GLU A 224 2.21 16.11 12.16
CA GLU A 224 1.74 15.16 11.17
C GLU A 224 2.93 14.33 10.64
N LEU A 225 2.80 13.00 10.59
CA LEU A 225 3.88 12.08 10.16
C LEU A 225 3.34 10.77 9.59
N GLY A 226 4.19 10.05 8.84
CA GLY A 226 3.78 8.83 8.13
C GLY A 226 3.94 7.51 8.91
N SER A 227 4.59 7.51 10.08
CA SER A 227 4.92 6.28 10.82
C SER A 227 4.25 6.21 12.18
N VAL A 228 3.48 5.15 12.43
CA VAL A 228 2.87 4.88 13.74
C VAL A 228 3.93 4.67 14.83
N ASP A 229 5.06 4.05 14.50
CA ASP A 229 6.12 3.83 15.50
C ASP A 229 6.76 5.16 15.96
N ILE A 230 7.00 6.08 15.04
CA ILE A 230 7.51 7.42 15.39
C ILE A 230 6.45 8.22 16.16
N LEU A 231 5.17 8.12 15.76
CA LEU A 231 4.06 8.72 16.49
C LEU A 231 4.03 8.24 17.95
N MET A 232 4.22 6.96 18.18
CA MET A 232 4.32 6.37 19.53
C MET A 232 5.49 6.95 20.33
N GLU A 233 6.70 7.03 19.75
CA GLU A 233 7.86 7.61 20.42
C GLU A 233 7.63 9.08 20.78
N MET A 234 7.02 9.87 19.88
CA MET A 234 6.68 11.26 20.16
C MET A 234 5.65 11.40 21.29
N THR A 235 4.68 10.48 21.36
CA THR A 235 3.71 10.44 22.47
C THR A 235 4.40 10.11 23.81
N LYS A 236 5.31 9.13 23.82
CA LYS A 236 6.06 8.73 25.02
C LYS A 236 6.89 9.89 25.60
N ILE A 237 7.51 10.69 24.75
CA ILE A 237 8.27 11.87 25.22
C ILE A 237 7.40 13.10 25.54
N GLY A 238 6.06 12.96 25.38
CA GLY A 238 5.09 13.95 25.84
C GLY A 238 4.86 15.13 24.92
N LEU A 239 5.07 14.97 23.61
CA LEU A 239 4.84 16.05 22.63
C LEU A 239 3.34 16.27 22.34
N GLY A 240 2.47 15.32 22.68
CA GLY A 240 1.04 15.46 22.47
C GLY A 240 0.26 14.17 22.69
N ILE A 241 -1.03 14.26 22.44
CA ILE A 241 -1.97 13.13 22.41
C ILE A 241 -1.97 12.55 21.00
N ALA A 242 -1.91 11.23 20.88
CA ALA A 242 -1.92 10.59 19.58
C ALA A 242 -3.15 9.70 19.36
N PHE A 243 -3.52 9.49 18.11
CA PHE A 243 -4.58 8.58 17.67
C PHE A 243 -3.98 7.44 16.86
N ALA A 244 -4.15 6.20 17.34
CA ALA A 244 -3.51 5.02 16.75
C ALA A 244 -4.33 3.74 16.96
N PRO A 245 -4.11 2.69 16.13
CA PRO A 245 -4.70 1.38 16.37
C PRO A 245 -4.25 0.79 17.72
N GLU A 246 -5.19 0.25 18.49
CA GLU A 246 -4.93 -0.30 19.83
C GLU A 246 -3.87 -1.40 19.83
N GLU A 247 -3.86 -2.25 18.80
CA GLU A 247 -2.84 -3.31 18.66
C GLU A 247 -1.41 -2.77 18.62
N CYS A 248 -1.24 -1.58 18.04
CA CYS A 248 0.09 -0.95 17.96
C CYS A 248 0.57 -0.43 19.32
N VAL A 249 -0.35 -0.06 20.20
CA VAL A 249 -0.02 0.59 21.48
C VAL A 249 0.12 -0.40 22.65
N LYS A 250 -0.40 -1.62 22.52
CA LYS A 250 -0.35 -2.66 23.57
C LYS A 250 1.03 -2.89 24.20
N PRO A 251 2.14 -2.97 23.42
CA PRO A 251 3.47 -3.17 24.01
C PRO A 251 3.89 -2.02 24.94
N GLU A 252 3.56 -0.77 24.58
CA GLU A 252 3.95 0.40 25.36
C GLU A 252 3.02 0.63 26.56
N LEU A 253 1.73 0.26 26.43
CA LEU A 253 0.80 0.24 27.55
C LEU A 253 1.27 -0.68 28.66
N SER A 254 1.79 -1.89 28.32
CA SER A 254 2.28 -2.84 29.31
C SER A 254 3.53 -2.37 30.03
N LYS A 255 4.32 -1.46 29.46
CA LYS A 255 5.48 -0.81 30.10
C LYS A 255 5.10 0.36 31.01
N GLY A 256 3.89 0.88 30.86
CA GLY A 256 3.41 2.06 31.59
C GLY A 256 3.89 3.41 31.04
N ASP A 257 4.52 3.43 29.88
CA ASP A 257 5.05 4.66 29.25
C ASP A 257 3.92 5.59 28.75
N ILE A 258 2.76 5.00 28.44
CA ILE A 258 1.57 5.69 27.96
C ILE A 258 0.31 5.09 28.58
N PHE A 259 -0.80 5.80 28.44
CA PHE A 259 -2.13 5.32 28.81
C PHE A 259 -3.16 5.63 27.72
N ILE A 260 -4.26 4.87 27.69
CA ILE A 260 -5.40 5.14 26.82
C ILE A 260 -6.29 6.18 27.50
N ILE A 261 -6.72 7.17 26.72
CA ILE A 261 -7.72 8.16 27.15
C ILE A 261 -9.11 7.57 26.91
N ASP A 262 -9.93 7.49 27.95
CA ASP A 262 -11.33 7.01 27.85
C ASP A 262 -12.21 8.11 27.24
N ILE A 263 -12.57 7.94 25.96
CA ILE A 263 -13.40 8.90 25.21
C ILE A 263 -14.88 8.63 25.47
N LYS A 264 -15.66 9.73 25.67
CA LYS A 264 -17.11 9.66 25.90
C LYS A 264 -17.88 9.20 24.67
N GLU A 265 -17.50 9.72 23.52
CA GLU A 265 -18.11 9.44 22.23
C GLU A 265 -17.70 8.05 21.75
N GLU A 266 -18.59 7.37 21.04
CA GLU A 266 -18.30 6.08 20.44
C GLU A 266 -17.34 6.23 19.27
N ILE A 267 -16.19 5.53 19.33
CA ILE A 267 -15.26 5.38 18.24
C ILE A 267 -15.56 4.05 17.57
N PRO A 268 -16.13 4.03 16.35
CA PRO A 268 -16.47 2.79 15.67
C PRO A 268 -15.21 2.01 15.26
N ASP A 269 -15.31 0.68 15.28
CA ASP A 269 -14.26 -0.18 14.77
C ASP A 269 -14.12 -0.03 13.26
N ARG A 270 -12.89 -0.10 12.75
CA ARG A 270 -12.58 -0.24 11.33
C ARG A 270 -12.42 -1.71 10.96
N ASN A 271 -12.45 -2.00 9.66
CA ASN A 271 -12.19 -3.34 9.15
C ASN A 271 -10.79 -3.41 8.52
N LEU A 272 -10.03 -4.42 8.91
CA LEU A 272 -8.84 -4.88 8.22
C LEU A 272 -9.21 -6.10 7.36
N GLY A 273 -8.66 -6.18 6.17
CA GLY A 273 -8.87 -7.32 5.31
C GLY A 273 -7.86 -7.39 4.19
N PHE A 274 -7.96 -8.45 3.39
CA PHE A 274 -7.18 -8.54 2.18
C PHE A 274 -8.04 -8.34 0.93
N VAL A 275 -7.40 -7.88 -0.11
CA VAL A 275 -7.98 -7.66 -1.43
C VAL A 275 -7.16 -8.39 -2.49
N ILE A 276 -7.87 -8.98 -3.45
CA ILE A 276 -7.31 -9.68 -4.60
C ILE A 276 -8.06 -9.26 -5.87
N HIS A 277 -7.45 -9.47 -7.02
CA HIS A 277 -8.14 -9.22 -8.28
C HIS A 277 -9.22 -10.30 -8.51
N SER A 278 -10.44 -9.89 -8.92
CA SER A 278 -11.57 -10.84 -9.06
C SER A 278 -11.49 -11.71 -10.32
N ASN A 279 -10.87 -11.21 -11.38
CA ASN A 279 -10.90 -11.81 -12.72
C ASN A 279 -9.53 -12.38 -13.15
N ILE A 280 -8.51 -12.29 -12.29
CA ILE A 280 -7.17 -12.78 -12.58
C ILE A 280 -6.87 -13.89 -11.59
N PRO A 281 -6.51 -15.10 -12.06
CA PRO A 281 -6.07 -16.17 -11.19
C PRO A 281 -4.87 -15.75 -10.36
N LEU A 282 -4.85 -16.16 -9.10
CA LEU A 282 -3.68 -15.97 -8.25
C LEU A 282 -2.58 -16.98 -8.62
N PRO A 283 -1.31 -16.58 -8.59
CA PRO A 283 -0.20 -17.52 -8.51
C PRO A 283 -0.40 -18.50 -7.35
N LEU A 284 0.12 -19.72 -7.48
CA LEU A 284 -0.13 -20.76 -6.50
C LEU A 284 0.39 -20.38 -5.10
N ALA A 285 1.56 -19.75 -5.02
CA ALA A 285 2.11 -19.22 -3.78
C ALA A 285 1.17 -18.19 -3.12
N ALA A 286 0.63 -17.27 -3.92
CA ALA A 286 -0.33 -16.27 -3.42
C ALA A 286 -1.65 -16.90 -2.97
N SER A 287 -2.14 -17.93 -3.68
CA SER A 287 -3.33 -18.68 -3.28
C SER A 287 -3.14 -19.36 -1.92
N LYS A 288 -1.98 -20.00 -1.70
CA LYS A 288 -1.65 -20.63 -0.41
C LYS A 288 -1.55 -19.62 0.73
N PHE A 289 -1.01 -18.44 0.46
CA PHE A 289 -0.97 -17.37 1.47
C PHE A 289 -2.38 -16.85 1.80
N VAL A 290 -3.25 -16.73 0.81
CA VAL A 290 -4.66 -16.36 1.03
C VAL A 290 -5.40 -17.42 1.85
N GLU A 291 -5.18 -18.73 1.58
CA GLU A 291 -5.73 -19.82 2.40
C GLU A 291 -5.29 -19.70 3.87
N LEU A 292 -4.02 -19.32 4.12
CA LEU A 292 -3.50 -19.08 5.46
C LEU A 292 -4.17 -17.88 6.14
N LEU A 293 -4.35 -16.76 5.42
CA LEU A 293 -5.08 -15.58 5.93
C LEU A 293 -6.55 -15.90 6.24
N GLU A 294 -7.13 -16.88 5.57
CA GLU A 294 -8.49 -17.37 5.80
C GLU A 294 -8.61 -18.39 6.95
N GLY A 295 -7.48 -18.79 7.56
CA GLY A 295 -7.45 -19.82 8.61
C GLY A 295 -7.80 -21.22 8.08
N LYS A 296 -7.48 -21.51 6.82
CA LYS A 296 -7.74 -22.82 6.16
C LYS A 296 -6.50 -23.71 6.10
N LEU A 297 -5.36 -23.24 6.59
CA LEU A 297 -4.10 -23.97 6.69
C LEU A 297 -3.69 -24.13 8.14
#